data_070993a419f3b29c43415184f59d82f7
#
_entry.id   070993a419f3b29c43415184f59d82f7
#
_cell.length_a   1.000
_cell.length_b   1.000
_cell.length_c   1.000
_cell.angle_alpha   90.00
_cell.angle_beta   90.00
_cell.angle_gamma   90.00
#
_symmetry.space_group_name_H-M   'P 1'
#
loop_
_entity.id
_entity.type
_entity.pdbx_description
1 polymer ?
#
loop_
_entity_poly.entity_id
_entity_poly.type
_entity_poly.pdbx_seq_one_letter_code
_entity_poly.pdbx_strand_id
1 'polypeptide(L)'
;DIHLAAMGMQPEEPAVENATYFSILKAGLKQAFVDEYLTVDISAKVKGITNIETPRVALTMNEVQMLVDTPCKDDVLKRAFLFSILTGLRHSDIQSLKWQQIQQTSKGTWQAVVVQQKTKRPDYKPVIQQALQLCGERPSNDEALVFEGLTDASWISRPLKAWIEASGIKKHITFHCGRHSYASLLLENGVDI
;
A
#
# COMPACT_ATOMS: atom_id res chain seq x y z
N ASP A 1 3.61 -32.25 -14.39
CA ASP A 1 2.89 -32.32 -13.08
C ASP A 1 3.39 -33.46 -12.20
N ILE A 2 3.77 -34.61 -12.76
CA ILE A 2 4.26 -35.80 -11.98
C ILE A 2 5.69 -35.53 -11.43
N HIS A 3 6.49 -34.66 -12.05
CA HIS A 3 7.87 -34.40 -11.62
C HIS A 3 7.98 -33.45 -10.42
N LEU A 4 7.02 -32.54 -10.25
CA LEU A 4 6.93 -31.62 -9.11
C LEU A 4 6.48 -32.33 -7.82
N ALA A 5 5.57 -33.30 -7.91
CA ALA A 5 5.11 -34.09 -6.78
C ALA A 5 6.22 -34.96 -6.14
N ALA A 6 7.21 -35.38 -6.94
CA ALA A 6 8.33 -36.19 -6.46
C ALA A 6 9.36 -35.40 -5.64
N MET A 7 9.32 -34.07 -5.66
CA MET A 7 10.23 -33.17 -4.92
C MET A 7 9.61 -32.63 -3.61
N GLY A 8 8.41 -33.07 -3.23
CA GLY A 8 7.74 -32.62 -1.99
C GLY A 8 7.32 -31.14 -1.99
N MET A 9 7.30 -30.53 -3.16
CA MET A 9 6.85 -29.13 -3.31
C MET A 9 5.32 -29.10 -3.30
N GLN A 10 4.76 -28.43 -2.32
CA GLN A 10 3.31 -28.20 -2.25
C GLN A 10 2.89 -27.27 -3.41
N PRO A 11 1.77 -27.54 -4.09
CA PRO A 11 1.34 -26.78 -5.27
C PRO A 11 0.77 -25.36 -4.97
N GLU A 12 0.95 -24.84 -3.77
CA GLU A 12 0.29 -23.60 -3.30
C GLU A 12 1.21 -22.42 -3.03
N GLU A 13 2.41 -22.36 -3.65
CA GLU A 13 3.15 -21.09 -3.65
C GLU A 13 2.51 -20.10 -4.64
N PRO A 14 2.27 -18.84 -4.22
CA PRO A 14 1.50 -17.91 -5.05
C PRO A 14 2.22 -17.64 -6.38
N ALA A 15 1.54 -17.91 -7.48
CA ALA A 15 2.04 -17.76 -8.85
C ALA A 15 2.62 -16.37 -9.16
N VAL A 16 2.29 -15.36 -8.35
CA VAL A 16 2.75 -13.97 -8.46
C VAL A 16 4.22 -13.81 -8.03
N GLU A 17 4.65 -14.45 -6.93
CA GLU A 17 6.05 -14.37 -6.49
C GLU A 17 6.95 -15.05 -7.51
N ASN A 18 6.56 -16.20 -8.00
CA ASN A 18 7.31 -16.95 -9.02
C ASN A 18 7.46 -16.15 -10.31
N ALA A 19 6.44 -15.43 -10.75
CA ALA A 19 6.50 -14.59 -11.93
C ALA A 19 7.47 -13.40 -11.75
N THR A 20 7.53 -12.83 -10.54
CA THR A 20 8.45 -11.73 -10.22
C THR A 20 9.90 -12.18 -10.21
N TYR A 21 10.21 -13.27 -9.50
CA TYR A 21 11.57 -13.83 -9.46
C TYR A 21 12.03 -14.27 -10.85
N PHE A 22 11.14 -14.88 -11.62
CA PHE A 22 11.43 -15.27 -12.99
C PHE A 22 11.74 -14.07 -13.90
N SER A 23 10.99 -12.97 -13.73
CA SER A 23 11.24 -11.73 -14.49
C SER A 23 12.59 -11.11 -14.16
N ILE A 24 13.00 -11.14 -12.88
CA ILE A 24 14.30 -10.66 -12.41
C ILE A 24 15.42 -11.53 -12.99
N LEU A 25 15.29 -12.85 -12.91
CA LEU A 25 16.26 -13.79 -13.50
C LEU A 25 16.40 -13.56 -15.00
N LYS A 26 15.27 -13.43 -15.70
CA LYS A 26 15.27 -13.19 -17.16
C LYS A 26 15.94 -11.86 -17.53
N ALA A 27 15.72 -10.81 -16.73
CA ALA A 27 16.39 -9.53 -16.91
C ALA A 27 17.91 -9.64 -16.70
N GLY A 28 18.34 -10.37 -15.65
CA GLY A 28 19.76 -10.64 -15.40
C GLY A 28 20.44 -11.43 -16.53
N LEU A 29 19.77 -12.48 -17.05
CA LEU A 29 20.28 -13.24 -18.19
C LEU A 29 20.39 -12.38 -19.46
N LYS A 30 19.42 -11.49 -19.71
CA LYS A 30 19.49 -10.55 -20.83
C LYS A 30 20.66 -9.58 -20.67
N GLN A 31 20.88 -9.06 -19.47
CA GLN A 31 22.00 -8.16 -19.21
C GLN A 31 23.34 -8.89 -19.40
N ALA A 32 23.47 -10.13 -18.90
CA ALA A 32 24.66 -10.94 -19.11
C ALA A 32 24.99 -11.22 -20.59
N PHE A 33 23.95 -11.31 -21.42
CA PHE A 33 24.15 -11.39 -22.88
C PHE A 33 24.60 -10.04 -23.46
N VAL A 34 24.01 -8.93 -23.03
CA VAL A 34 24.40 -7.57 -23.46
C VAL A 34 25.85 -7.25 -23.07
N ASP A 35 26.28 -7.71 -21.90
CA ASP A 35 27.63 -7.51 -21.34
C ASP A 35 28.62 -8.55 -21.86
N GLU A 36 28.25 -9.35 -22.87
CA GLU A 36 29.08 -10.35 -23.55
C GLU A 36 29.55 -11.53 -22.66
N TYR A 37 28.97 -11.72 -21.47
CA TYR A 37 29.21 -12.92 -20.65
C TYR A 37 28.54 -14.17 -21.21
N LEU A 38 27.50 -14.01 -22.03
CA LEU A 38 26.80 -15.09 -22.72
C LEU A 38 26.88 -14.89 -24.21
N THR A 39 27.21 -15.96 -24.91
CA THR A 39 27.29 -15.95 -26.40
C THR A 39 25.93 -16.05 -27.08
N VAL A 40 24.88 -16.41 -26.34
CA VAL A 40 23.50 -16.57 -26.84
C VAL A 40 22.53 -15.95 -25.88
N ASP A 41 21.56 -15.20 -26.39
CA ASP A 41 20.46 -14.66 -25.57
C ASP A 41 19.47 -15.77 -25.15
N ILE A 42 19.72 -16.37 -24.01
CA ILE A 42 18.85 -17.39 -23.40
C ILE A 42 17.51 -16.77 -22.99
N SER A 43 17.51 -15.50 -22.59
CA SER A 43 16.31 -14.80 -22.12
C SER A 43 15.23 -14.70 -23.21
N ALA A 44 15.63 -14.60 -24.47
CA ALA A 44 14.71 -14.53 -25.62
C ALA A 44 14.00 -15.86 -25.91
N LYS A 45 14.64 -17.00 -25.55
CA LYS A 45 14.12 -18.34 -25.83
C LYS A 45 13.06 -18.81 -24.82
N VAL A 46 12.96 -18.13 -23.67
CA VAL A 46 12.07 -18.56 -22.58
C VAL A 46 10.86 -17.63 -22.52
N LYS A 47 9.67 -18.20 -22.60
CA LYS A 47 8.42 -17.44 -22.42
C LYS A 47 8.32 -16.93 -20.99
N GLY A 48 7.79 -15.71 -20.81
CA GLY A 48 7.48 -15.19 -19.48
C GLY A 48 6.35 -15.97 -18.80
N ILE A 49 6.36 -15.97 -17.49
CA ILE A 49 5.22 -16.48 -16.70
C ILE A 49 4.14 -15.40 -16.74
N THR A 50 2.93 -15.78 -17.15
CA THR A 50 1.80 -14.86 -17.16
C THR A 50 1.38 -14.56 -15.71
N ASN A 51 1.39 -13.28 -15.33
CA ASN A 51 0.86 -12.87 -14.04
C ASN A 51 -0.67 -13.11 -14.02
N ILE A 52 -1.12 -13.90 -13.06
CA ILE A 52 -2.55 -13.99 -12.74
C ILE A 52 -2.85 -12.75 -11.89
N GLU A 53 -3.70 -11.86 -12.40
CA GLU A 53 -4.17 -10.72 -11.60
C GLU A 53 -4.99 -11.24 -10.42
N THR A 54 -4.44 -11.11 -9.22
CA THR A 54 -5.20 -11.36 -8.00
C THR A 54 -6.13 -10.18 -7.73
N PRO A 55 -7.42 -10.41 -7.42
CA PRO A 55 -8.35 -9.35 -7.08
C PRO A 55 -7.80 -8.49 -5.94
N ARG A 56 -7.79 -7.18 -6.14
CA ARG A 56 -7.35 -6.26 -5.10
C ARG A 56 -8.34 -6.25 -3.95
N VAL A 57 -7.88 -6.59 -2.76
CA VAL A 57 -8.72 -6.59 -1.57
C VAL A 57 -8.95 -5.15 -1.12
N ALA A 58 -10.22 -4.78 -1.01
CA ALA A 58 -10.66 -3.48 -0.50
C ALA A 58 -11.70 -3.66 0.61
N LEU A 59 -11.79 -2.68 1.49
CA LEU A 59 -12.81 -2.58 2.53
C LEU A 59 -14.05 -1.87 1.97
N THR A 60 -15.22 -2.37 2.31
CA THR A 60 -16.49 -1.67 2.09
C THR A 60 -16.68 -0.58 3.13
N MET A 61 -17.61 0.36 2.89
CA MET A 61 -17.92 1.41 3.85
C MET A 61 -18.37 0.85 5.22
N ASN A 62 -19.14 -0.24 5.23
CA ASN A 62 -19.56 -0.90 6.47
C ASN A 62 -18.36 -1.49 7.23
N GLU A 63 -17.40 -2.09 6.54
CA GLU A 63 -16.18 -2.62 7.17
C GLU A 63 -15.29 -1.50 7.69
N VAL A 64 -15.22 -0.36 7.01
CA VAL A 64 -14.53 0.83 7.52
C VAL A 64 -15.19 1.32 8.81
N GLN A 65 -16.54 1.36 8.87
CA GLN A 65 -17.24 1.74 10.09
C GLN A 65 -16.97 0.76 11.24
N MET A 66 -16.95 -0.55 10.98
CA MET A 66 -16.58 -1.56 11.97
C MET A 66 -15.17 -1.30 12.54
N LEU A 67 -14.21 -0.90 11.71
CA LEU A 67 -12.86 -0.54 12.16
C LEU A 67 -12.85 0.72 13.01
N VAL A 68 -13.62 1.75 12.64
CA VAL A 68 -13.73 2.98 13.42
C VAL A 68 -14.24 2.66 14.83
N ASP A 69 -15.24 1.80 14.96
CA ASP A 69 -15.89 1.46 16.21
C ASP A 69 -15.05 0.47 17.07
N THR A 70 -14.11 -0.25 16.44
CA THR A 70 -13.26 -1.23 17.14
C THR A 70 -12.07 -0.55 17.81
N PRO A 71 -11.85 -0.75 19.13
CA PRO A 71 -10.65 -0.28 19.80
C PRO A 71 -9.37 -0.88 19.20
N CYS A 72 -8.35 -0.07 18.98
CA CYS A 72 -7.02 -0.49 18.56
C CYS A 72 -6.02 -0.21 19.68
N LYS A 73 -5.13 -1.15 19.97
CA LYS A 73 -4.07 -0.95 20.98
C LYS A 73 -3.06 0.11 20.56
N ASP A 74 -2.85 0.26 19.26
CA ASP A 74 -1.95 1.25 18.66
C ASP A 74 -2.82 2.33 18.00
N ASP A 75 -2.98 3.44 18.71
CA ASP A 75 -3.79 4.58 18.24
C ASP A 75 -3.19 5.25 17.00
N VAL A 76 -1.86 5.33 16.94
CA VAL A 76 -1.17 5.93 15.78
C VAL A 76 -1.41 5.08 14.53
N LEU A 77 -1.31 3.76 14.65
CA LEU A 77 -1.64 2.84 13.57
C LEU A 77 -3.10 2.99 13.12
N LYS A 78 -4.04 3.03 14.06
CA LYS A 78 -5.47 3.21 13.76
C LYS A 78 -5.71 4.48 12.95
N ARG A 79 -5.24 5.62 13.46
CA ARG A 79 -5.39 6.92 12.80
C ARG A 79 -4.72 6.95 11.42
N ALA A 80 -3.50 6.44 11.30
CA ALA A 80 -2.75 6.39 10.06
C ALA A 80 -3.41 5.50 9.00
N PHE A 81 -3.96 4.34 9.40
CA PHE A 81 -4.63 3.45 8.47
C PHE A 81 -5.97 4.03 7.98
N LEU A 82 -6.77 4.61 8.87
CA LEU A 82 -8.00 5.31 8.49
C LEU A 82 -7.69 6.53 7.61
N PHE A 83 -6.61 7.26 7.89
CA PHE A 83 -6.14 8.34 7.04
C PHE A 83 -5.76 7.86 5.63
N SER A 84 -5.13 6.69 5.51
CA SER A 84 -4.86 6.05 4.21
C SER A 84 -6.15 5.74 3.44
N ILE A 85 -7.20 5.26 4.11
CA ILE A 85 -8.52 5.00 3.50
C ILE A 85 -9.18 6.29 3.00
N LEU A 86 -8.97 7.43 3.67
CA LEU A 86 -9.61 8.70 3.32
C LEU A 86 -8.81 9.55 2.32
N THR A 87 -7.52 9.29 2.13
CA THR A 87 -6.63 10.09 1.28
C THR A 87 -5.98 9.31 0.14
N GLY A 88 -5.97 7.99 0.25
CA GLY A 88 -5.25 7.12 -0.69
C GLY A 88 -3.73 7.21 -0.59
N LEU A 89 -3.16 7.81 0.44
CA LEU A 89 -1.71 7.87 0.65
C LEU A 89 -1.13 6.50 1.01
N ARG A 90 0.11 6.25 0.60
CA ARG A 90 0.84 5.03 0.96
C ARG A 90 1.34 5.11 2.40
N HIS A 91 1.65 3.96 2.99
CA HIS A 91 2.28 3.89 4.31
C HIS A 91 3.53 4.78 4.41
N SER A 92 4.45 4.68 3.45
CA SER A 92 5.68 5.48 3.42
C SER A 92 5.42 6.99 3.36
N ASP A 93 4.38 7.40 2.63
CA ASP A 93 4.01 8.80 2.51
C ASP A 93 3.44 9.34 3.84
N ILE A 94 2.62 8.52 4.52
CA ILE A 94 2.02 8.85 5.82
C ILE A 94 3.07 8.85 6.92
N GLN A 95 4.00 7.90 6.92
CA GLN A 95 5.07 7.79 7.90
C GLN A 95 6.00 9.02 7.89
N SER A 96 6.25 9.57 6.70
CA SER A 96 7.10 10.75 6.53
C SER A 96 6.34 12.06 6.45
N LEU A 97 5.00 12.05 6.61
CA LEU A 97 4.16 13.22 6.46
C LEU A 97 4.39 14.22 7.59
N LYS A 98 4.78 15.43 7.23
CA LYS A 98 5.00 16.54 8.16
C LYS A 98 3.83 17.52 8.14
N TRP A 99 3.64 18.22 9.22
CA TRP A 99 2.55 19.20 9.34
C TRP A 99 2.61 20.33 8.31
N GLN A 100 3.80 20.77 7.90
CA GLN A 100 3.96 21.75 6.81
C GLN A 100 3.39 21.31 5.47
N GLN A 101 3.24 19.99 5.29
CA GLN A 101 2.67 19.39 4.06
C GLN A 101 1.14 19.34 4.09
N ILE A 102 0.51 19.54 5.26
CA ILE A 102 -0.94 19.71 5.40
C ILE A 102 -1.25 21.20 5.25
N GLN A 103 -1.76 21.58 4.09
CA GLN A 103 -1.93 22.97 3.69
C GLN A 103 -3.38 23.27 3.33
N GLN A 104 -3.80 24.50 3.63
CA GLN A 104 -5.09 24.99 3.17
C GLN A 104 -4.94 25.65 1.79
N THR A 105 -5.83 25.32 0.88
CA THR A 105 -5.89 25.96 -0.45
C THR A 105 -6.52 27.35 -0.36
N SER A 106 -6.36 28.15 -1.42
CA SER A 106 -7.02 29.47 -1.53
C SER A 106 -8.56 29.39 -1.44
N LYS A 107 -9.15 28.20 -1.67
CA LYS A 107 -10.59 27.94 -1.57
C LYS A 107 -11.02 27.48 -0.17
N GLY A 108 -10.10 27.45 0.80
CA GLY A 108 -10.39 27.00 2.17
C GLY A 108 -10.45 25.50 2.36
N THR A 109 -10.20 24.69 1.34
CA THR A 109 -10.11 23.20 1.46
C THR A 109 -8.72 22.79 1.88
N TRP A 110 -8.60 21.64 2.54
CA TRP A 110 -7.31 21.11 2.97
C TRP A 110 -6.74 20.08 1.96
N GLN A 111 -5.42 20.07 1.84
CA GLN A 111 -4.68 19.12 1.01
C GLN A 111 -3.39 18.69 1.68
N ALA A 112 -2.97 17.45 1.40
CA ALA A 112 -1.64 16.96 1.71
C ALA A 112 -0.77 17.04 0.45
N VAL A 113 0.40 17.66 0.55
CA VAL A 113 1.37 17.79 -0.53
C VAL A 113 2.48 16.78 -0.31
N VAL A 114 2.49 15.71 -1.07
CA VAL A 114 3.51 14.65 -0.99
C VAL A 114 4.33 14.59 -2.27
N VAL A 115 5.62 14.32 -2.16
CA VAL A 115 6.48 14.17 -3.33
C VAL A 115 6.57 12.69 -3.68
N GLN A 116 6.06 12.33 -4.85
CA GLN A 116 6.14 10.94 -5.32
C GLN A 116 7.60 10.52 -5.49
N GLN A 117 7.99 9.45 -4.83
CA GLN A 117 9.37 8.95 -4.86
C GLN A 117 9.85 8.62 -6.29
N LYS A 118 8.98 8.05 -7.11
CA LYS A 118 9.27 7.56 -8.45
C LYS A 118 9.43 8.68 -9.48
N THR A 119 8.56 9.69 -9.44
CA THR A 119 8.50 10.76 -10.45
C THR A 119 9.09 12.08 -9.97
N LYS A 120 9.39 12.18 -8.67
CA LYS A 120 9.84 13.42 -8.00
C LYS A 120 8.88 14.62 -8.20
N ARG A 121 7.63 14.33 -8.56
CA ARG A 121 6.60 15.36 -8.75
C ARG A 121 5.75 15.50 -7.48
N PRO A 122 5.30 16.72 -7.14
CA PRO A 122 4.33 16.92 -6.08
C PRO A 122 2.99 16.28 -6.46
N ASP A 123 2.37 15.61 -5.53
CA ASP A 123 1.04 15.01 -5.61
C ASP A 123 0.17 15.67 -4.53
N TYR A 124 -0.93 16.27 -4.95
CA TYR A 124 -1.85 17.02 -4.09
C TYR A 124 -3.05 16.13 -3.77
N LYS A 125 -3.14 15.66 -2.53
CA LYS A 125 -4.25 14.82 -2.08
C LYS A 125 -5.23 15.65 -1.25
N PRO A 126 -6.52 15.67 -1.61
CA PRO A 126 -7.52 16.33 -0.79
C PRO A 126 -7.58 15.66 0.58
N VAL A 127 -7.69 16.49 1.62
CA VAL A 127 -7.84 16.06 3.01
C VAL A 127 -9.19 16.59 3.50
N ILE A 128 -10.17 15.69 3.59
CA ILE A 128 -11.49 16.02 4.11
C ILE A 128 -11.44 16.24 5.62
N GLN A 129 -12.47 16.86 6.18
CA GLN A 129 -12.49 17.21 7.60
C GLN A 129 -12.29 16.00 8.52
N GLN A 130 -12.87 14.85 8.18
CA GLN A 130 -12.71 13.60 8.95
C GLN A 130 -11.24 13.12 8.91
N ALA A 131 -10.56 13.23 7.78
CA ALA A 131 -9.15 12.88 7.66
C ALA A 131 -8.27 13.86 8.46
N LEU A 132 -8.62 15.15 8.46
CA LEU A 132 -7.90 16.16 9.24
C LEU A 132 -8.00 15.89 10.76
N GLN A 133 -9.15 15.44 11.23
CA GLN A 133 -9.33 15.04 12.64
C GLN A 133 -8.43 13.89 13.05
N LEU A 134 -8.13 12.96 12.14
CA LEU A 134 -7.20 11.84 12.38
C LEU A 134 -5.74 12.31 12.55
N CYS A 135 -5.39 13.47 12.02
CA CYS A 135 -4.04 14.05 12.22
C CYS A 135 -3.80 14.46 13.69
N GLY A 136 -4.83 14.79 14.44
CA GLY A 136 -4.71 15.31 15.80
C GLY A 136 -4.46 16.82 15.82
N GLU A 137 -3.89 17.32 16.93
CA GLU A 137 -3.61 18.73 17.10
C GLU A 137 -2.30 19.11 16.42
N ARG A 138 -2.31 20.25 15.68
CA ARG A 138 -1.13 20.76 15.01
C ARG A 138 -0.18 21.40 16.02
N PRO A 139 1.06 20.91 16.16
CA PRO A 139 2.05 21.50 17.05
C PRO A 139 2.57 22.83 16.48
N SER A 140 3.30 23.59 17.31
CA SER A 140 3.96 24.83 16.87
C SER A 140 5.11 24.55 15.88
N ASN A 141 5.65 23.34 15.87
CA ASN A 141 6.71 22.93 14.94
C ASN A 141 6.10 22.25 13.72
N ASP A 142 6.02 22.94 12.61
CA ASP A 142 5.50 22.43 11.34
C ASP A 142 6.37 21.35 10.70
N GLU A 143 7.62 21.17 11.14
CA GLU A 143 8.52 20.08 10.72
C GLU A 143 8.21 18.76 11.44
N ALA A 144 7.39 18.78 12.50
CA ALA A 144 6.98 17.58 13.20
C ALA A 144 6.17 16.63 12.31
N LEU A 145 6.31 15.33 12.57
CA LEU A 145 5.53 14.31 11.88
C LEU A 145 4.06 14.36 12.33
N VAL A 146 3.14 14.18 11.38
CA VAL A 146 1.69 14.11 11.67
C VAL A 146 1.36 12.82 12.43
N PHE A 147 1.99 11.72 12.07
CA PHE A 147 1.80 10.41 12.69
C PHE A 147 3.10 9.95 13.36
N GLU A 148 3.56 10.75 14.34
CA GLU A 148 4.75 10.42 15.11
C GLU A 148 4.57 9.08 15.83
N GLY A 149 5.60 8.20 15.72
CA GLY A 149 5.56 6.85 16.28
C GLY A 149 4.96 5.79 15.34
N LEU A 150 4.52 6.15 14.13
CA LEU A 150 4.11 5.14 13.14
C LEU A 150 5.34 4.29 12.74
N THR A 151 5.28 3.00 13.07
CA THR A 151 6.36 2.04 12.83
C THR A 151 6.47 1.65 11.35
N ASP A 152 7.61 1.06 10.99
CA ASP A 152 7.85 0.59 9.62
C ASP A 152 6.87 -0.50 9.18
N ALA A 153 6.69 -0.62 7.86
CA ALA A 153 5.74 -1.56 7.26
C ALA A 153 5.97 -3.02 7.68
N SER A 154 7.22 -3.40 7.99
CA SER A 154 7.57 -4.74 8.48
C SER A 154 7.00 -5.05 9.88
N TRP A 155 6.87 -4.04 10.73
CA TRP A 155 6.38 -4.18 12.12
C TRP A 155 4.87 -3.97 12.25
N ILE A 156 4.26 -3.26 11.30
CA ILE A 156 2.86 -2.86 11.34
C ILE A 156 1.90 -4.03 11.05
N SER A 157 2.36 -5.06 10.35
CA SER A 157 1.51 -6.16 9.85
C SER A 157 0.82 -6.93 10.97
N ARG A 158 1.54 -7.25 12.07
CA ARG A 158 0.98 -8.00 13.19
C ARG A 158 -0.07 -7.21 13.98
N PRO A 159 0.18 -5.96 14.45
CA PRO A 159 -0.83 -5.18 15.14
C PRO A 159 -2.03 -4.83 14.25
N LEU A 160 -1.83 -4.56 12.96
CA LEU A 160 -2.92 -4.33 12.02
C LEU A 160 -3.81 -5.57 11.88
N LYS A 161 -3.22 -6.74 11.68
CA LYS A 161 -3.96 -8.00 11.60
C LYS A 161 -4.79 -8.26 12.85
N ALA A 162 -4.22 -8.08 14.03
CA ALA A 162 -4.94 -8.27 15.30
C ALA A 162 -6.13 -7.31 15.44
N TRP A 163 -6.00 -6.06 15.00
CA TRP A 163 -7.09 -5.10 15.02
C TRP A 163 -8.19 -5.44 14.00
N ILE A 164 -7.82 -5.83 12.78
CA ILE A 164 -8.77 -6.30 11.75
C ILE A 164 -9.56 -7.52 12.24
N GLU A 165 -8.90 -8.50 12.83
CA GLU A 165 -9.56 -9.69 13.40
C GLU A 165 -10.51 -9.31 14.55
N ALA A 166 -10.11 -8.38 15.42
CA ALA A 166 -10.95 -7.88 16.51
C ALA A 166 -12.21 -7.18 16.00
N SER A 167 -12.18 -6.56 14.82
CA SER A 167 -13.36 -5.94 14.20
C SER A 167 -14.33 -6.95 13.57
N GLY A 168 -13.98 -8.24 13.49
CA GLY A 168 -14.78 -9.27 12.84
C GLY A 168 -14.64 -9.36 11.33
N ILE A 169 -13.77 -8.56 10.72
CA ILE A 169 -13.49 -8.59 9.28
C ILE A 169 -12.66 -9.84 8.97
N LYS A 170 -13.13 -10.66 8.01
CA LYS A 170 -12.47 -11.93 7.62
C LYS A 170 -11.50 -11.79 6.45
N LYS A 171 -11.44 -10.60 5.82
CA LYS A 171 -10.54 -10.34 4.70
C LYS A 171 -9.09 -10.22 5.20
N HIS A 172 -8.14 -10.70 4.40
CA HIS A 172 -6.72 -10.43 4.64
C HIS A 172 -6.40 -8.98 4.25
N ILE A 173 -6.30 -8.12 5.23
CA ILE A 173 -6.05 -6.68 5.07
C ILE A 173 -4.61 -6.36 5.43
N THR A 174 -3.89 -5.78 4.47
CA THR A 174 -2.59 -5.14 4.67
C THR A 174 -2.76 -3.63 4.69
N PHE A 175 -1.74 -2.88 5.11
CA PHE A 175 -1.82 -1.41 5.09
C PHE A 175 -2.10 -0.86 3.67
N HIS A 176 -1.59 -1.52 2.65
CA HIS A 176 -1.82 -1.14 1.26
C HIS A 176 -3.29 -1.27 0.83
N CYS A 177 -4.05 -2.14 1.48
CA CYS A 177 -5.50 -2.26 1.25
C CYS A 177 -6.27 -0.98 1.61
N GLY A 178 -5.74 -0.13 2.52
CA GLY A 178 -6.32 1.19 2.80
C GLY A 178 -6.40 2.06 1.53
N ARG A 179 -5.31 2.11 0.77
CA ARG A 179 -5.30 2.82 -0.52
C ARG A 179 -6.19 2.18 -1.59
N HIS A 180 -6.30 0.84 -1.60
CA HIS A 180 -7.26 0.17 -2.49
C HIS A 180 -8.69 0.49 -2.11
N SER A 181 -8.99 0.53 -0.82
CA SER A 181 -10.33 0.91 -0.33
C SER A 181 -10.68 2.34 -0.71
N TYR A 182 -9.74 3.30 -0.61
CA TYR A 182 -9.94 4.67 -1.10
C TYR A 182 -10.40 4.69 -2.56
N ALA A 183 -9.66 3.98 -3.45
CA ALA A 183 -9.98 3.94 -4.86
C ALA A 183 -11.35 3.28 -5.12
N SER A 184 -11.64 2.14 -4.47
CA SER A 184 -12.92 1.44 -4.62
C SER A 184 -14.10 2.29 -4.15
N LEU A 185 -13.97 2.93 -2.98
CA LEU A 185 -15.03 3.78 -2.42
C LEU A 185 -15.29 5.03 -3.27
N LEU A 186 -14.26 5.60 -3.91
CA LEU A 186 -14.46 6.70 -4.86
C LEU A 186 -15.24 6.24 -6.10
N LEU A 187 -14.86 5.11 -6.68
CA LEU A 187 -15.56 4.53 -7.84
C LEU A 187 -17.01 4.18 -7.53
N GLU A 188 -17.28 3.58 -6.37
CA GLU A 188 -18.64 3.27 -5.91
C GLU A 188 -19.52 4.54 -5.77
N ASN A 189 -18.89 5.68 -5.47
CA ASN A 189 -19.58 6.98 -5.38
C ASN A 189 -19.54 7.80 -6.69
N GLY A 190 -19.17 7.18 -7.81
CA GLY A 190 -19.21 7.80 -9.13
C GLY A 190 -18.10 8.82 -9.40
N VAL A 191 -17.02 8.78 -8.63
CA VAL A 191 -15.83 9.63 -8.86
C VAL A 191 -14.87 8.87 -9.77
N ASP A 192 -14.58 9.41 -10.93
CA ASP A 192 -13.53 8.93 -11.84
C ASP A 192 -12.15 9.21 -11.23
N ILE A 193 -11.23 8.21 -11.31
CA ILE A 193 -9.91 8.25 -10.65
C ILE A 193 -8.80 8.36 -11.70
#